data_ca61be482539f9cf998a2c0f559f3d1d
#
_entry.id   ca61be482539f9cf998a2c0f559f3d1d
#
_cell.length_a   1.000
_cell.length_b   1.000
_cell.length_c   1.000
_cell.angle_alpha   90.00
_cell.angle_beta   90.00
_cell.angle_gamma   90.00
#
_symmetry.space_group_name_H-M   'P 1'
#
loop_
_entity.id
_entity.type
_entity.pdbx_description
1 polymer ?
#
loop_
_entity_poly.entity_id
_entity_poly.type
_entity_poly.pdbx_seq_one_letter_code
_entity_poly.pdbx_strand_id
1 'polypeptide(L)'
;MTDEIKKTKCDCNCFEEQAANPSRRDFIKKASTLTIVGGTAILLEACGGGGSPTSSDSGYGGGDSGGSGDSGGGGNSGGGGDNGGGVNTGYNYDPASGVITIDTSMIYQTLQNTGGAIALSGSDTFDNRGIIVLRTSTTGVRALSRNCTHAGFTVNINSAANNLVCPSHNSIFDLNGNVVSGPASGALTRYSASLSGSIITISQGS
;
A
#
# COMPACT_ATOMS: atom_id res chain seq x y z
N MET A 1 -24.44 35.81 -63.80
CA MET A 1 -23.52 34.65 -63.58
C MET A 1 -23.55 34.35 -62.11
N THR A 2 -24.40 33.42 -61.77
CA THR A 2 -24.68 33.00 -60.37
C THR A 2 -24.00 31.66 -60.16
N ASP A 3 -22.98 31.62 -59.32
CA ASP A 3 -22.33 30.39 -58.89
C ASP A 3 -22.97 29.88 -57.59
N GLU A 4 -23.69 28.75 -57.73
CA GLU A 4 -24.23 27.97 -56.63
C GLU A 4 -23.11 27.16 -55.95
N ILE A 5 -22.87 27.48 -54.70
CA ILE A 5 -21.99 26.64 -53.85
C ILE A 5 -22.87 25.53 -53.24
N LYS A 6 -22.69 24.31 -53.72
CA LYS A 6 -23.27 23.07 -53.16
C LYS A 6 -22.73 22.84 -51.74
N LYS A 7 -23.61 22.90 -50.75
CA LYS A 7 -23.36 22.44 -49.38
C LYS A 7 -23.35 20.90 -49.38
N THR A 8 -22.20 20.30 -49.26
CA THR A 8 -22.05 18.89 -48.98
C THR A 8 -22.27 18.66 -47.48
N LYS A 9 -23.37 18.01 -47.17
CA LYS A 9 -23.75 17.60 -45.83
C LYS A 9 -22.96 16.35 -45.51
N CYS A 10 -21.98 16.45 -44.61
CA CYS A 10 -21.31 15.29 -44.05
C CYS A 10 -22.14 14.77 -42.86
N ASP A 11 -22.87 13.69 -43.10
CA ASP A 11 -23.47 12.88 -42.07
C ASP A 11 -22.35 12.02 -41.42
N CYS A 12 -21.76 12.53 -40.37
CA CYS A 12 -20.93 11.73 -39.49
C CYS A 12 -21.82 11.09 -38.41
N ASN A 13 -22.26 9.89 -38.71
CA ASN A 13 -22.90 9.03 -37.72
C ASN A 13 -21.81 8.46 -36.78
N CYS A 14 -21.42 9.22 -35.75
CA CYS A 14 -20.59 8.70 -34.70
C CYS A 14 -21.44 7.82 -33.79
N PHE A 15 -21.36 6.53 -34.00
CA PHE A 15 -21.88 5.50 -33.12
C PHE A 15 -20.98 5.53 -31.86
N GLU A 16 -21.44 6.22 -30.83
CA GLU A 16 -20.83 6.30 -29.54
C GLU A 16 -21.20 5.04 -28.77
N GLU A 17 -20.36 4.00 -28.89
CA GLU A 17 -20.44 2.81 -28.07
C GLU A 17 -19.86 3.14 -26.69
N GLN A 18 -20.72 3.61 -25.79
CA GLN A 18 -20.42 3.74 -24.38
C GLN A 18 -20.25 2.34 -23.79
N ALA A 19 -19.01 1.89 -23.66
CA ALA A 19 -18.66 0.74 -22.85
C ALA A 19 -19.01 1.05 -21.39
N ALA A 20 -20.22 0.66 -20.98
CA ALA A 20 -20.66 0.71 -19.60
C ALA A 20 -19.76 -0.19 -18.76
N ASN A 21 -19.02 0.43 -17.83
CA ASN A 21 -18.20 -0.24 -16.83
C ASN A 21 -19.11 -1.12 -15.95
N PRO A 22 -18.99 -2.45 -15.96
CA PRO A 22 -19.86 -3.31 -15.16
C PRO A 22 -19.58 -3.08 -13.68
N SER A 23 -20.60 -2.66 -12.94
CA SER A 23 -20.58 -2.51 -11.50
C SER A 23 -20.27 -3.86 -10.83
N ARG A 24 -19.50 -3.84 -9.73
CA ARG A 24 -19.16 -5.04 -8.93
C ARG A 24 -20.38 -5.84 -8.48
N ARG A 25 -21.59 -5.26 -8.53
CA ARG A 25 -22.86 -5.94 -8.21
C ARG A 25 -23.38 -6.82 -9.33
N ASP A 26 -22.95 -6.60 -10.57
CA ASP A 26 -23.40 -7.40 -11.71
C ASP A 26 -22.59 -8.69 -11.87
N PHE A 27 -21.39 -8.78 -11.28
CA PHE A 27 -20.58 -9.99 -11.28
C PHE A 27 -21.20 -11.14 -10.47
N ILE A 28 -21.94 -10.80 -9.40
CA ILE A 28 -22.54 -11.81 -8.51
C ILE A 28 -23.79 -12.46 -9.13
N LYS A 29 -24.46 -11.77 -10.07
CA LYS A 29 -25.69 -12.29 -10.68
C LYS A 29 -25.44 -13.26 -11.84
N LYS A 30 -24.23 -13.33 -12.40
CA LYS A 30 -23.88 -14.24 -13.51
C LYS A 30 -23.27 -15.57 -13.09
N ALA A 31 -23.04 -15.80 -11.79
CA ALA A 31 -22.47 -17.05 -11.28
C ALA A 31 -23.49 -18.15 -10.92
N SER A 32 -24.78 -17.98 -11.24
CA SER A 32 -25.85 -18.90 -10.82
C SER A 32 -26.59 -19.61 -11.96
N THR A 33 -25.92 -20.01 -13.02
CA THR A 33 -26.50 -20.95 -13.99
C THR A 33 -25.43 -21.93 -14.49
N LEU A 34 -25.00 -22.81 -13.59
CA LEU A 34 -24.35 -24.04 -14.01
C LEU A 34 -25.37 -25.17 -13.87
N THR A 35 -26.00 -25.50 -14.98
CA THR A 35 -26.91 -26.62 -15.11
C THR A 35 -26.09 -27.90 -15.07
N ILE A 36 -26.19 -28.66 -13.97
CA ILE A 36 -25.64 -30.00 -13.87
C ILE A 36 -26.64 -30.96 -14.46
N VAL A 37 -26.32 -31.52 -15.61
CA VAL A 37 -27.01 -32.68 -16.20
C VAL A 37 -26.12 -33.90 -15.99
N GLY A 38 -26.58 -34.82 -15.17
CA GLY A 38 -26.19 -36.24 -15.21
C GLY A 38 -25.10 -36.71 -14.25
N GLY A 39 -25.50 -37.55 -13.29
CA GLY A 39 -24.70 -38.66 -12.80
C GLY A 39 -24.31 -38.69 -11.33
N THR A 40 -25.08 -39.47 -10.58
CA THR A 40 -24.74 -40.28 -9.40
C THR A 40 -24.27 -39.56 -8.13
N ALA A 41 -25.18 -39.57 -7.16
CA ALA A 41 -24.98 -39.33 -5.74
C ALA A 41 -23.98 -40.31 -5.12
N ILE A 42 -23.02 -39.77 -4.38
CA ILE A 42 -22.33 -40.53 -3.32
C ILE A 42 -22.47 -39.69 -2.05
N LEU A 43 -23.36 -40.14 -1.20
CA LEU A 43 -23.47 -39.70 0.20
C LEU A 43 -22.31 -40.30 0.96
N LEU A 44 -21.47 -39.50 1.55
CA LEU A 44 -20.56 -39.91 2.62
C LEU A 44 -20.92 -39.08 3.86
N GLU A 45 -21.84 -39.72 4.65
CA GLU A 45 -21.98 -39.40 6.05
C GLU A 45 -20.73 -39.84 6.81
N ALA A 46 -20.14 -38.93 7.53
CA ALA A 46 -19.20 -39.26 8.60
C ALA A 46 -19.66 -38.51 9.85
N CYS A 47 -20.44 -39.20 10.63
CA CYS A 47 -20.52 -39.26 12.06
C CYS A 47 -19.26 -38.73 12.78
N GLY A 48 -19.37 -37.78 13.78
CA GLY A 48 -19.82 -38.15 15.08
C GLY A 48 -18.66 -37.99 16.06
N GLY A 49 -18.93 -37.33 17.18
CA GLY A 49 -18.15 -37.33 18.41
C GLY A 49 -17.66 -35.96 18.82
N GLY A 50 -18.25 -35.19 19.66
CA GLY A 50 -18.95 -35.46 20.92
C GLY A 50 -17.90 -35.59 22.03
N GLY A 51 -17.63 -34.48 22.79
CA GLY A 51 -16.80 -34.53 23.97
C GLY A 51 -16.63 -33.18 24.61
N SER A 52 -17.63 -32.81 25.41
CA SER A 52 -17.57 -31.68 26.35
C SER A 52 -17.06 -32.15 27.73
N PRO A 53 -16.97 -31.28 28.70
CA PRO A 53 -15.76 -30.97 29.50
C PRO A 53 -15.88 -31.57 30.90
N THR A 54 -14.78 -31.71 31.57
CA THR A 54 -14.80 -31.86 33.04
C THR A 54 -13.70 -31.06 33.70
N SER A 55 -14.13 -30.37 34.68
CA SER A 55 -13.57 -29.52 35.69
C SER A 55 -12.55 -30.21 36.61
N SER A 56 -11.82 -29.32 37.31
CA SER A 56 -11.21 -29.46 38.64
C SER A 56 -9.99 -30.38 38.73
N ASP A 57 -8.85 -29.89 39.19
CA ASP A 57 -8.60 -29.79 40.61
C ASP A 57 -7.23 -29.16 40.87
N SER A 58 -7.15 -28.62 42.06
CA SER A 58 -6.03 -27.95 42.74
C SER A 58 -4.78 -28.80 42.89
N GLY A 59 -3.59 -28.15 42.86
CA GLY A 59 -2.39 -28.82 43.32
C GLY A 59 -1.16 -27.89 43.36
N TYR A 60 -0.78 -27.50 44.54
CA TYR A 60 0.45 -26.87 45.01
C TYR A 60 1.74 -27.50 44.50
N GLY A 61 2.75 -26.66 44.35
CA GLY A 61 4.11 -27.18 44.47
C GLY A 61 5.17 -26.44 43.65
N GLY A 62 6.00 -25.73 44.37
CA GLY A 62 7.14 -24.95 44.01
C GLY A 62 8.26 -25.62 43.24
N GLY A 63 9.20 -24.83 42.84
CA GLY A 63 10.55 -25.29 42.51
C GLY A 63 11.09 -24.88 41.16
N ASP A 64 11.91 -23.86 41.21
CA ASP A 64 13.19 -23.68 40.57
C ASP A 64 13.48 -23.97 39.10
N SER A 65 14.16 -22.98 38.55
CA SER A 65 15.32 -23.08 37.64
C SER A 65 15.12 -23.32 36.17
N GLY A 66 15.42 -22.30 35.40
CA GLY A 66 16.28 -22.40 34.23
C GLY A 66 15.64 -23.04 32.97
N GLY A 67 15.44 -22.21 31.98
CA GLY A 67 15.16 -22.76 30.67
C GLY A 67 14.88 -21.66 29.65
N SER A 68 15.90 -21.25 29.00
CA SER A 68 15.85 -20.53 27.75
C SER A 68 14.82 -21.16 26.81
N GLY A 69 13.78 -20.45 26.51
CA GLY A 69 12.77 -20.84 25.51
C GLY A 69 12.62 -19.75 24.48
N ASP A 70 13.41 -19.88 23.47
CA ASP A 70 13.35 -19.16 22.21
C ASP A 70 11.96 -19.33 21.60
N SER A 71 11.21 -18.25 21.55
CA SER A 71 9.99 -18.20 20.75
C SER A 71 10.19 -17.19 19.64
N GLY A 72 10.62 -17.69 18.50
CA GLY A 72 10.78 -16.96 17.27
C GLY A 72 9.52 -16.25 16.82
N GLY A 73 9.50 -14.94 17.07
CA GLY A 73 8.63 -13.99 16.39
C GLY A 73 9.43 -13.44 15.22
N GLY A 74 9.14 -13.91 14.01
CA GLY A 74 9.73 -13.42 12.79
C GLY A 74 9.34 -11.95 12.54
N GLY A 75 10.05 -11.03 13.14
CA GLY A 75 10.09 -9.64 12.73
C GLY A 75 11.19 -9.47 11.71
N ASN A 76 10.84 -9.21 10.47
CA ASN A 76 11.78 -8.86 9.42
C ASN A 76 12.36 -7.47 9.70
N SER A 77 13.29 -7.40 10.64
CA SER A 77 14.08 -6.23 10.95
C SER A 77 15.32 -6.25 10.06
N GLY A 78 15.17 -5.75 8.83
CA GLY A 78 16.29 -5.46 7.96
C GLY A 78 16.94 -4.14 8.32
N GLY A 79 17.60 -4.07 9.47
CA GLY A 79 18.49 -2.99 9.80
C GLY A 79 19.91 -3.53 9.87
N GLY A 80 20.80 -3.04 9.05
CA GLY A 80 22.18 -3.41 9.11
C GLY A 80 22.99 -2.76 8.02
N GLY A 81 23.64 -1.66 8.34
CA GLY A 81 24.70 -1.16 7.51
C GLY A 81 25.85 -2.16 7.50
N ASP A 82 26.02 -2.89 6.43
CA ASP A 82 27.21 -3.66 6.14
C ASP A 82 27.90 -3.09 4.92
N ASN A 83 29.00 -2.36 5.18
CA ASN A 83 30.02 -2.11 4.20
C ASN A 83 30.73 -3.45 3.91
N GLY A 84 30.37 -4.13 2.85
CA GLY A 84 31.10 -5.32 2.37
C GLY A 84 30.21 -6.30 1.65
N GLY A 85 30.17 -6.24 0.31
CA GLY A 85 29.71 -7.34 -0.54
C GLY A 85 28.26 -7.79 -0.33
N GLY A 86 27.37 -6.89 0.05
CA GLY A 86 25.98 -7.21 0.39
C GLY A 86 25.13 -7.50 -0.86
N VAL A 87 24.29 -8.51 -0.76
CA VAL A 87 23.16 -8.75 -1.65
C VAL A 87 22.43 -7.42 -1.89
N ASN A 88 22.34 -7.03 -3.17
CA ASN A 88 21.61 -5.84 -3.57
C ASN A 88 20.11 -6.09 -3.31
N THR A 89 19.60 -5.58 -2.19
CA THR A 89 18.19 -5.74 -1.79
C THR A 89 17.27 -4.77 -2.52
N GLY A 90 17.83 -3.86 -3.32
CA GLY A 90 17.07 -2.79 -3.97
C GLY A 90 16.69 -1.63 -3.05
N TYR A 91 17.03 -1.71 -1.76
CA TYR A 91 16.83 -0.63 -0.78
C TYR A 91 18.12 -0.36 0.00
N ASN A 92 18.48 0.90 0.12
CA ASN A 92 19.60 1.35 0.93
C ASN A 92 19.27 2.68 1.63
N TYR A 93 19.50 2.75 2.92
CA TYR A 93 19.50 3.98 3.69
C TYR A 93 20.91 4.20 4.27
N ASP A 94 21.53 5.30 3.90
CA ASP A 94 22.80 5.73 4.48
C ASP A 94 22.56 6.80 5.57
N PRO A 95 22.68 6.47 6.85
CA PRO A 95 22.43 7.41 7.92
C PRO A 95 23.49 8.53 8.01
N ALA A 96 24.67 8.34 7.43
CA ALA A 96 25.73 9.35 7.44
C ALA A 96 25.43 10.50 6.48
N SER A 97 24.89 10.19 5.30
CA SER A 97 24.49 11.19 4.31
C SER A 97 22.99 11.58 4.42
N GLY A 98 22.19 10.81 5.13
CA GLY A 98 20.73 10.97 5.16
C GLY A 98 20.08 10.69 3.80
N VAL A 99 20.67 9.82 3.00
CA VAL A 99 20.17 9.48 1.66
C VAL A 99 19.55 8.09 1.67
N ILE A 100 18.36 8.01 1.06
CA ILE A 100 17.69 6.75 0.80
C ILE A 100 17.71 6.49 -0.70
N THR A 101 18.08 5.28 -1.10
CA THR A 101 18.06 4.83 -2.50
C THR A 101 17.17 3.60 -2.63
N ILE A 102 16.25 3.62 -3.60
CA ILE A 102 15.31 2.54 -3.87
C ILE A 102 15.41 2.14 -5.34
N ASP A 103 15.74 0.88 -5.62
CA ASP A 103 15.64 0.31 -6.96
C ASP A 103 14.27 -0.35 -7.13
N THR A 104 13.39 0.31 -7.84
CA THR A 104 12.01 -0.14 -8.05
C THR A 104 11.91 -1.35 -8.98
N SER A 105 12.98 -1.73 -9.68
CA SER A 105 13.03 -2.97 -10.46
C SER A 105 13.20 -4.20 -9.57
N MET A 106 13.75 -4.03 -8.36
CA MET A 106 14.01 -5.09 -7.40
C MET A 106 12.97 -5.13 -6.28
N ILE A 107 12.64 -3.96 -5.72
CA ILE A 107 11.74 -3.83 -4.58
C ILE A 107 10.71 -2.72 -4.82
N TYR A 108 9.56 -2.79 -4.15
CA TYR A 108 8.49 -1.79 -4.25
C TYR A 108 8.04 -1.50 -5.70
N GLN A 109 7.81 -2.55 -6.47
CA GLN A 109 7.43 -2.49 -7.89
C GLN A 109 6.17 -1.65 -8.16
N THR A 110 5.33 -1.42 -7.15
CA THR A 110 4.20 -0.47 -7.24
C THR A 110 4.64 0.92 -7.67
N LEU A 111 5.87 1.34 -7.29
CA LEU A 111 6.45 2.64 -7.65
C LEU A 111 6.92 2.73 -9.12
N GLN A 112 6.88 1.66 -9.89
CA GLN A 112 7.10 1.70 -11.34
C GLN A 112 5.93 2.34 -12.08
N ASN A 113 4.73 2.32 -11.48
CA ASN A 113 3.51 2.83 -12.09
C ASN A 113 3.10 4.16 -11.47
N THR A 114 2.63 5.09 -12.30
CA THR A 114 2.03 6.35 -11.83
C THR A 114 0.86 6.05 -10.90
N GLY A 115 0.80 6.74 -9.77
CA GLY A 115 -0.17 6.48 -8.70
C GLY A 115 0.28 5.43 -7.68
N GLY A 116 1.40 4.74 -7.94
CA GLY A 116 1.99 3.83 -6.95
C GLY A 116 2.45 4.58 -5.70
N ALA A 117 2.28 3.96 -4.55
CA ALA A 117 2.60 4.55 -3.25
C ALA A 117 3.10 3.49 -2.28
N ILE A 118 4.08 3.85 -1.45
CA ILE A 118 4.59 3.03 -0.35
C ILE A 118 4.77 3.88 0.90
N ALA A 119 4.79 3.23 2.05
CA ALA A 119 5.12 3.83 3.32
C ALA A 119 6.33 3.12 3.94
N LEU A 120 7.42 3.84 4.07
CA LEU A 120 8.63 3.38 4.75
C LEU A 120 8.49 3.58 6.26
N SER A 121 9.09 2.69 7.04
CA SER A 121 9.12 2.77 8.51
C SER A 121 10.09 3.85 8.97
N GLY A 122 9.86 4.38 10.19
CA GLY A 122 10.78 5.33 10.81
C GLY A 122 12.16 4.75 11.10
N SER A 123 12.24 3.45 11.40
CA SER A 123 13.52 2.73 11.60
C SER A 123 14.39 2.67 10.36
N ASP A 124 13.76 2.76 9.19
CA ASP A 124 14.42 2.55 7.90
C ASP A 124 14.69 3.86 7.15
N THR A 125 14.48 5.00 7.81
CA THR A 125 14.61 6.33 7.20
C THR A 125 15.20 7.33 8.17
N PHE A 126 15.57 8.50 7.68
CA PHE A 126 16.00 9.63 8.52
C PHE A 126 14.82 10.34 9.25
N ASP A 127 13.58 9.98 8.96
CA ASP A 127 12.38 10.50 9.63
C ASP A 127 11.84 9.46 10.61
N ASN A 128 11.83 9.75 11.88
CA ASN A 128 11.42 8.81 12.96
C ASN A 128 9.98 8.30 12.81
N ARG A 129 9.13 8.97 12.02
CA ARG A 129 7.78 8.48 11.68
C ARG A 129 7.75 7.74 10.36
N GLY A 130 8.81 7.85 9.58
CA GLY A 130 8.92 7.26 8.25
C GLY A 130 8.51 8.21 7.13
N ILE A 131 8.58 7.71 5.92
CA ILE A 131 8.38 8.49 4.71
C ILE A 131 7.35 7.81 3.82
N ILE A 132 6.41 8.58 3.28
CA ILE A 132 5.54 8.14 2.18
C ILE A 132 6.22 8.52 0.87
N VAL A 133 6.38 7.55 -0.02
CA VAL A 133 6.91 7.75 -1.37
C VAL A 133 5.79 7.52 -2.38
N LEU A 134 5.58 8.48 -3.27
CA LEU A 134 4.51 8.50 -4.26
C LEU A 134 5.10 8.61 -5.66
N ARG A 135 4.66 7.77 -6.59
CA ARG A 135 4.94 7.93 -8.02
C ARG A 135 3.93 8.88 -8.62
N THR A 136 4.33 10.12 -8.92
CA THR A 136 3.40 11.19 -9.35
C THR A 136 3.21 11.27 -10.85
N SER A 137 4.20 10.77 -11.63
CA SER A 137 4.14 10.71 -13.09
C SER A 137 5.15 9.68 -13.61
N THR A 138 5.28 9.55 -14.92
CA THR A 138 6.30 8.68 -15.55
C THR A 138 7.73 9.03 -15.17
N THR A 139 7.99 10.30 -14.83
CA THR A 139 9.33 10.80 -14.45
C THR A 139 9.36 11.41 -13.06
N GLY A 140 8.23 11.50 -12.36
CA GLY A 140 8.10 12.23 -11.10
C GLY A 140 7.85 11.32 -9.91
N VAL A 141 8.51 11.65 -8.81
CA VAL A 141 8.29 11.05 -7.48
C VAL A 141 8.15 12.16 -6.45
N ARG A 142 7.49 11.82 -5.34
CA ARG A 142 7.34 12.70 -4.18
C ARG A 142 7.61 11.92 -2.92
N ALA A 143 8.33 12.51 -1.98
CA ALA A 143 8.56 11.98 -0.65
C ALA A 143 7.96 12.94 0.39
N LEU A 144 7.14 12.41 1.29
CA LEU A 144 6.46 13.16 2.35
C LEU A 144 6.75 12.52 3.70
N SER A 145 6.97 13.34 4.72
CA SER A 145 7.00 12.89 6.10
C SER A 145 5.70 12.21 6.49
N ARG A 146 5.78 11.13 7.26
CA ARG A 146 4.62 10.53 7.92
C ARG A 146 4.31 11.20 9.27
N ASN A 147 5.06 12.23 9.63
CA ASN A 147 4.85 12.97 10.87
C ASN A 147 3.68 13.94 10.73
N CYS A 148 2.56 13.62 11.36
CA CYS A 148 1.35 14.46 11.31
C CYS A 148 1.58 15.80 11.99
N THR A 149 1.30 16.89 11.28
CA THR A 149 1.51 18.27 11.75
C THR A 149 0.56 18.71 12.87
N HIS A 150 -0.42 17.86 13.26
CA HIS A 150 -1.24 18.12 14.46
C HIS A 150 -0.49 17.76 15.77
N ALA A 151 -0.14 16.48 15.91
CA ALA A 151 0.41 15.93 17.15
C ALA A 151 1.48 14.85 16.93
N GLY A 152 2.11 14.83 15.78
CA GLY A 152 3.25 13.96 15.51
C GLY A 152 2.93 12.47 15.34
N PHE A 153 1.64 12.09 15.19
CA PHE A 153 1.26 10.71 14.93
C PHE A 153 1.51 10.31 13.47
N THR A 154 1.65 9.00 13.26
CA THR A 154 2.00 8.47 11.94
C THR A 154 0.84 8.59 10.95
N VAL A 155 1.09 9.23 9.81
CA VAL A 155 0.17 9.34 8.68
C VAL A 155 0.25 8.08 7.82
N ASN A 156 -0.89 7.61 7.35
CA ASN A 156 -1.03 6.41 6.53
C ASN A 156 -1.61 6.74 5.14
N ILE A 157 -1.31 5.87 4.18
CA ILE A 157 -1.88 5.94 2.84
C ILE A 157 -3.29 5.35 2.88
N ASN A 158 -4.28 6.08 2.38
CA ASN A 158 -5.63 5.60 2.16
C ASN A 158 -5.88 5.48 0.65
N SER A 159 -5.54 4.34 0.09
CA SER A 159 -5.67 4.08 -1.34
C SER A 159 -7.11 4.11 -1.84
N ALA A 160 -8.08 3.77 -0.99
CA ALA A 160 -9.50 3.77 -1.37
C ALA A 160 -10.05 5.18 -1.61
N ALA A 161 -9.57 6.17 -0.85
CA ALA A 161 -9.98 7.57 -0.97
C ALA A 161 -8.94 8.43 -1.70
N ASN A 162 -7.83 7.85 -2.15
CA ASN A 162 -6.72 8.53 -2.82
C ASN A 162 -6.21 9.74 -2.03
N ASN A 163 -6.01 9.54 -0.72
CA ASN A 163 -5.53 10.56 0.20
C ASN A 163 -4.63 9.97 1.28
N LEU A 164 -4.12 10.83 2.17
CA LEU A 164 -3.32 10.43 3.32
C LEU A 164 -4.11 10.77 4.60
N VAL A 165 -4.10 9.86 5.57
CA VAL A 165 -4.90 9.99 6.80
C VAL A 165 -4.02 9.79 8.03
N CYS A 166 -4.14 10.72 8.98
CA CYS A 166 -3.65 10.52 10.34
C CYS A 166 -4.78 9.91 11.20
N PRO A 167 -4.69 8.65 11.62
CA PRO A 167 -5.81 7.95 12.26
C PRO A 167 -6.09 8.46 13.68
N SER A 168 -5.14 9.14 14.32
CA SER A 168 -5.29 9.59 15.71
C SER A 168 -6.41 10.62 15.89
N HIS A 169 -6.46 11.62 15.01
CA HIS A 169 -7.46 12.70 15.09
C HIS A 169 -8.09 13.02 13.72
N ASN A 170 -8.01 12.06 12.77
CA ASN A 170 -8.64 12.14 11.45
C ASN A 170 -8.23 13.37 10.62
N SER A 171 -6.98 13.85 10.76
CA SER A 171 -6.45 14.80 9.78
C SER A 171 -6.27 14.12 8.45
N ILE A 172 -6.78 14.75 7.39
CA ILE A 172 -6.71 14.26 6.00
C ILE A 172 -5.81 15.20 5.21
N PHE A 173 -4.92 14.62 4.42
CA PHE A 173 -4.03 15.35 3.52
C PHE A 173 -4.23 14.84 2.09
N ASP A 174 -4.05 15.72 1.12
CA ASP A 174 -3.97 15.33 -0.28
C ASP A 174 -2.64 14.60 -0.59
N LEU A 175 -2.48 14.08 -1.80
CA LEU A 175 -1.23 13.43 -2.21
C LEU A 175 -0.06 14.43 -2.42
N ASN A 176 -0.32 15.75 -2.32
CA ASN A 176 0.72 16.77 -2.24
C ASN A 176 1.19 17.02 -0.82
N GLY A 177 0.52 16.43 0.18
CA GLY A 177 0.77 16.66 1.59
C GLY A 177 0.04 17.85 2.17
N ASN A 178 -0.82 18.55 1.41
CA ASN A 178 -1.59 19.67 1.93
C ASN A 178 -2.75 19.19 2.78
N VAL A 179 -3.09 19.95 3.83
CA VAL A 179 -4.25 19.66 4.68
C VAL A 179 -5.55 19.84 3.89
N VAL A 180 -6.38 18.79 3.91
CA VAL A 180 -7.74 18.81 3.34
C VAL A 180 -8.76 19.03 4.43
N SER A 181 -8.59 18.36 5.59
CA SER A 181 -9.48 18.49 6.74
C SER A 181 -8.83 17.99 8.02
N GLY A 182 -9.48 18.26 9.15
CA GLY A 182 -9.01 17.86 10.48
C GLY A 182 -8.14 18.91 11.17
N PRO A 183 -7.58 18.56 12.35
CA PRO A 183 -6.89 19.52 13.20
C PRO A 183 -5.42 19.78 12.83
N ALA A 184 -4.90 19.18 11.76
CA ALA A 184 -3.50 19.42 11.33
C ALA A 184 -3.29 20.91 11.01
N SER A 185 -2.19 21.47 11.48
CA SER A 185 -1.90 22.92 11.39
C SER A 185 -1.25 23.34 10.07
N GLY A 186 -0.73 22.40 9.28
CA GLY A 186 -0.03 22.70 8.02
C GLY A 186 0.25 21.45 7.21
N ALA A 187 0.83 21.64 6.03
CA ALA A 187 1.21 20.55 5.14
C ALA A 187 2.26 19.62 5.76
N LEU A 188 2.28 18.37 5.32
CA LEU A 188 3.35 17.43 5.65
C LEU A 188 4.69 17.93 5.10
N THR A 189 5.78 17.70 5.83
CA THR A 189 7.13 18.01 5.35
C THR A 189 7.40 17.24 4.06
N ARG A 190 7.89 17.94 3.06
CA ARG A 190 8.30 17.36 1.77
C ARG A 190 9.81 17.24 1.75
N TYR A 191 10.28 16.08 1.32
CA TYR A 191 11.69 15.79 1.12
C TYR A 191 12.09 15.90 -0.35
N SER A 192 13.37 16.14 -0.60
CA SER A 192 13.91 16.07 -1.96
C SER A 192 13.80 14.65 -2.47
N ALA A 193 13.24 14.46 -3.65
CA ALA A 193 13.08 13.15 -4.26
C ALA A 193 13.31 13.25 -5.78
N SER A 194 14.09 12.35 -6.31
CA SER A 194 14.38 12.26 -7.74
C SER A 194 14.25 10.82 -8.23
N LEU A 195 13.97 10.68 -9.52
CA LEU A 195 13.88 9.40 -10.21
C LEU A 195 14.80 9.40 -11.40
N SER A 196 15.63 8.38 -11.51
CA SER A 196 16.52 8.13 -12.66
C SER A 196 16.42 6.65 -13.05
N GLY A 197 15.80 6.37 -14.18
CA GLY A 197 15.48 4.99 -14.56
C GLY A 197 14.57 4.32 -13.53
N SER A 198 15.03 3.22 -12.93
CA SER A 198 14.36 2.52 -11.84
C SER A 198 14.74 3.02 -10.44
N ILE A 199 15.72 3.92 -10.34
CA ILE A 199 16.29 4.36 -9.07
C ILE A 199 15.61 5.62 -8.58
N ILE A 200 15.06 5.55 -7.37
CA ILE A 200 14.54 6.69 -6.59
C ILE A 200 15.58 7.06 -5.54
N THR A 201 15.94 8.34 -5.48
CA THR A 201 16.81 8.89 -4.44
C THR A 201 16.05 9.92 -3.64
N ILE A 202 16.11 9.80 -2.30
CA ILE A 202 15.42 10.70 -1.36
C ILE A 202 16.43 11.23 -0.36
N SER A 203 16.34 12.54 -0.06
CA SER A 203 17.19 13.19 0.96
C SER A 203 16.40 14.25 1.71
N GLN A 204 16.89 14.65 2.89
CA GLN A 204 16.24 15.67 3.72
C GLN A 204 16.08 17.04 3.02
N GLY A 205 16.82 17.28 1.94
CA GLY A 205 16.94 18.61 1.39
C GLY A 205 17.99 19.43 2.18
N SER A 206 18.72 20.23 1.51
CA SER A 206 19.63 21.23 2.10
C SER A 206 18.90 22.52 2.38
#